data_6c2dc653e15d3c222472e8cce31003a9
#
_entry.id   6c2dc653e15d3c222472e8cce31003a9
#
_cell.length_a   1.000
_cell.length_b   1.000
_cell.length_c   1.000
_cell.angle_alpha   90.00
_cell.angle_beta   90.00
_cell.angle_gamma   90.00
#
_symmetry.space_group_name_H-M   'P 1'
#
loop_
_entity.id
_entity.type
_entity.pdbx_description
1 polymer ?
#
loop_
_entity_poly.entity_id
_entity_poly.type
_entity_poly.pdbx_seq_one_letter_code
_entity_poly.pdbx_strand_id
1 'polypeptide(L)'
;MLLLPLPSHIRQQVVTEVLLPEKDVDGLGPRNAGNLLLGFPSFIPSTADVILTVLQDAGIPIASRNAVVVGRSNIGGKPTALVLIRHDATVTICHSHTQDLAAITRSADILVVSIGRPASITADMVKPGAVVLDAGINPIGGKVVGDVDFESVKEIASFLTPVPGGLGPLTHLMLIRHTLMGPQ
;
A
#
# COMPACT_ATOMS: atom_id res chain seq x y z
N MET A 1 -11.46 10.65 -12.75
CA MET A 1 -10.74 9.49 -12.17
C MET A 1 -10.02 8.74 -13.28
N LEU A 2 -8.75 8.40 -13.07
CA LEU A 2 -7.95 7.59 -13.98
C LEU A 2 -7.85 6.17 -13.42
N LEU A 3 -8.23 5.17 -14.21
CA LEU A 3 -8.09 3.76 -13.82
C LEU A 3 -6.85 3.14 -14.49
N LEU A 4 -6.10 2.38 -13.74
CA LEU A 4 -4.91 1.66 -14.21
C LEU A 4 -5.18 0.14 -14.28
N PRO A 5 -4.50 -0.60 -15.18
CA PRO A 5 -3.47 -0.13 -16.11
C PRO A 5 -4.07 0.58 -17.35
N LEU A 6 -3.29 1.49 -17.93
CA LEU A 6 -3.62 2.09 -19.23
C LEU A 6 -3.21 1.15 -20.38
N PRO A 7 -3.84 1.31 -21.58
CA PRO A 7 -3.34 0.66 -22.78
C PRO A 7 -1.86 0.96 -23.03
N SER A 8 -1.10 -0.03 -23.51
CA SER A 8 0.37 0.03 -23.61
C SER A 8 0.93 1.18 -24.47
N HIS A 9 0.14 1.71 -25.40
CA HIS A 9 0.51 2.86 -26.23
C HIS A 9 0.32 4.21 -25.54
N ILE A 10 -0.32 4.25 -24.37
CA ILE A 10 -0.54 5.47 -23.58
C ILE A 10 0.47 5.50 -22.42
N ARG A 11 1.31 6.51 -22.41
CA ARG A 11 2.26 6.72 -21.31
C ARG A 11 1.55 7.32 -20.10
N GLN A 12 1.47 6.57 -19.01
CA GLN A 12 0.81 7.00 -17.77
C GLN A 12 1.31 8.37 -17.30
N GLN A 13 2.63 8.60 -17.33
CA GLN A 13 3.23 9.85 -16.88
C GLN A 13 2.64 11.07 -17.62
N VAL A 14 2.49 11.00 -18.93
CA VAL A 14 1.92 12.10 -19.74
C VAL A 14 0.47 12.42 -19.33
N VAL A 15 -0.30 11.37 -19.03
CA VAL A 15 -1.70 11.55 -18.61
C VAL A 15 -1.75 12.17 -17.20
N THR A 16 -0.94 11.68 -16.28
CA THR A 16 -0.95 12.17 -14.89
C THR A 16 -0.38 13.59 -14.76
N GLU A 17 0.52 14.01 -15.65
CA GLU A 17 1.06 15.39 -15.67
C GLU A 17 0.01 16.44 -16.06
N VAL A 18 -0.95 16.08 -16.95
CA VAL A 18 -2.00 17.00 -17.40
C VAL A 18 -3.32 16.87 -16.62
N LEU A 19 -3.42 15.89 -15.74
CA LEU A 19 -4.60 15.69 -14.91
C LEU A 19 -4.70 16.81 -13.86
N LEU A 20 -5.85 17.51 -13.87
CA LEU A 20 -6.10 18.56 -12.86
C LEU A 20 -6.12 17.95 -11.45
N PRO A 21 -5.42 18.53 -10.48
CA PRO A 21 -5.29 17.97 -9.14
C PRO A 21 -6.62 17.68 -8.44
N GLU A 22 -7.62 18.55 -8.66
CA GLU A 22 -8.97 18.40 -8.09
C GLU A 22 -9.82 17.32 -8.79
N LYS A 23 -9.36 16.79 -9.92
CA LYS A 23 -9.97 15.66 -10.65
C LYS A 23 -9.21 14.35 -10.45
N ASP A 24 -8.07 14.44 -9.82
CA ASP A 24 -7.15 13.33 -9.56
C ASP A 24 -7.47 12.67 -8.21
N VAL A 25 -8.65 12.10 -8.12
CA VAL A 25 -9.19 11.51 -6.86
C VAL A 25 -8.40 10.31 -6.32
N ASP A 26 -7.48 9.75 -7.11
CA ASP A 26 -6.56 8.70 -6.68
C ASP A 26 -5.13 9.21 -6.44
N GLY A 27 -4.92 10.53 -6.46
CA GLY A 27 -3.64 11.15 -6.10
C GLY A 27 -2.45 10.74 -6.97
N LEU A 28 -2.68 10.39 -8.24
CA LEU A 28 -1.65 9.84 -9.14
C LEU A 28 -0.76 10.92 -9.77
N GLY A 29 -1.22 12.16 -9.78
CA GLY A 29 -0.52 13.29 -10.39
C GLY A 29 0.56 13.87 -9.49
N PRO A 30 1.56 14.55 -10.09
CA PRO A 30 2.73 15.05 -9.37
C PRO A 30 2.38 16.09 -8.31
N ARG A 31 1.30 16.87 -8.48
CA ARG A 31 0.89 17.89 -7.52
C ARG A 31 0.32 17.27 -6.24
N ASN A 32 -0.57 16.28 -6.35
CA ASN A 32 -1.06 15.54 -5.19
C ASN A 32 0.07 14.77 -4.49
N ALA A 33 0.96 14.14 -5.25
CA ALA A 33 2.14 13.45 -4.70
C ALA A 33 3.08 14.42 -3.95
N GLY A 34 3.32 15.63 -4.50
CA GLY A 34 4.09 16.67 -3.83
C GLY A 34 3.42 17.20 -2.57
N ASN A 35 2.11 17.42 -2.61
CA ASN A 35 1.34 17.83 -1.45
C ASN A 35 1.38 16.76 -0.34
N LEU A 36 1.22 15.48 -0.69
CA LEU A 36 1.33 14.38 0.26
C LEU A 36 2.71 14.35 0.93
N LEU A 37 3.79 14.52 0.17
CA LEU A 37 5.15 14.56 0.70
C LEU A 37 5.35 15.74 1.67
N LEU A 38 4.81 16.91 1.34
CA LEU A 38 4.98 18.14 2.12
C LEU A 38 3.96 18.32 3.26
N GLY A 39 2.99 17.42 3.37
CA GLY A 39 1.95 17.49 4.41
C GLY A 39 0.81 18.46 4.12
N PHE A 40 0.67 18.92 2.88
CA PHE A 40 -0.48 19.73 2.45
C PHE A 40 -1.69 18.84 2.13
N PRO A 41 -2.92 19.39 2.19
CA PRO A 41 -4.11 18.68 1.76
C PRO A 41 -3.97 18.13 0.33
N SER A 42 -4.29 16.85 0.15
CA SER A 42 -4.14 16.16 -1.13
C SER A 42 -5.04 14.95 -1.21
N PHE A 43 -5.34 14.50 -2.42
CA PHE A 43 -5.82 13.14 -2.59
C PHE A 43 -4.66 12.16 -2.34
N ILE A 44 -4.86 11.26 -1.41
CA ILE A 44 -3.93 10.17 -1.11
C ILE A 44 -4.27 9.01 -2.05
N PRO A 45 -3.29 8.31 -2.68
CA PRO A 45 -3.58 7.10 -3.43
C PRO A 45 -4.41 6.11 -2.61
N SER A 46 -5.51 5.63 -3.21
CA SER A 46 -6.54 4.85 -2.50
C SER A 46 -5.99 3.65 -1.73
N THR A 47 -4.99 2.95 -2.26
CA THR A 47 -4.34 1.85 -1.57
C THR A 47 -3.66 2.29 -0.27
N ALA A 48 -2.97 3.43 -0.30
CA ALA A 48 -2.28 3.96 0.89
C ALA A 48 -3.28 4.45 1.95
N ASP A 49 -4.37 5.09 1.51
CA ASP A 49 -5.42 5.57 2.42
C ASP A 49 -6.20 4.40 3.04
N VAL A 50 -6.46 3.33 2.28
CA VAL A 50 -7.06 2.10 2.81
C VAL A 50 -6.17 1.44 3.86
N ILE A 51 -4.86 1.36 3.62
CA ILE A 51 -3.91 0.81 4.59
C ILE A 51 -3.96 1.59 5.90
N LEU A 52 -3.96 2.92 5.82
CA LEU A 52 -4.10 3.77 7.00
C LEU A 52 -5.43 3.54 7.71
N THR A 53 -6.53 3.54 6.96
CA THR A 53 -7.88 3.34 7.51
C THR A 53 -7.99 2.00 8.23
N VAL A 54 -7.50 0.91 7.63
CA VAL A 54 -7.52 -0.42 8.26
C VAL A 54 -6.72 -0.45 9.56
N LEU A 55 -5.53 0.17 9.59
CA LEU A 55 -4.74 0.26 10.81
C LEU A 55 -5.47 1.03 11.93
N GLN A 56 -6.10 2.16 11.57
CA GLN A 56 -6.85 2.99 12.52
C GLN A 56 -8.10 2.30 13.03
N ASP A 57 -8.90 1.71 12.14
CA ASP A 57 -10.15 1.01 12.49
C ASP A 57 -9.89 -0.24 13.35
N ALA A 58 -8.77 -0.93 13.11
CA ALA A 58 -8.33 -2.04 13.93
C ALA A 58 -7.69 -1.61 15.27
N GLY A 59 -7.55 -0.32 15.54
CA GLY A 59 -6.90 0.19 16.74
C GLY A 59 -5.40 -0.12 16.83
N ILE A 60 -4.74 -0.34 15.67
CA ILE A 60 -3.32 -0.67 15.61
C ILE A 60 -2.50 0.61 15.73
N PRO A 61 -1.64 0.75 16.75
CA PRO A 61 -0.81 1.94 16.90
C PRO A 61 0.24 2.02 15.80
N ILE A 62 0.36 3.18 15.16
CA ILE A 62 1.34 3.44 14.09
C ILE A 62 2.55 4.19 14.64
N ALA A 63 2.32 5.17 15.52
CA ALA A 63 3.38 5.98 16.10
C ALA A 63 4.43 5.12 16.82
N SER A 64 5.70 5.46 16.61
CA SER A 64 6.88 4.77 17.15
C SER A 64 7.04 3.30 16.72
N ARG A 65 6.31 2.84 15.69
CA ARG A 65 6.45 1.50 15.11
C ARG A 65 7.49 1.48 13.99
N ASN A 66 8.18 0.36 13.88
CA ASN A 66 9.02 0.06 12.73
C ASN A 66 8.14 -0.52 11.62
N ALA A 67 7.90 0.27 10.58
CA ALA A 67 7.12 -0.12 9.42
C ALA A 67 8.03 -0.45 8.24
N VAL A 68 7.82 -1.61 7.63
CA VAL A 68 8.52 -2.01 6.41
C VAL A 68 7.51 -2.09 5.27
N VAL A 69 7.78 -1.36 4.20
CA VAL A 69 6.98 -1.36 2.98
C VAL A 69 7.77 -2.07 1.88
N VAL A 70 7.32 -3.26 1.50
CA VAL A 70 7.90 -4.03 0.39
C VAL A 70 7.19 -3.65 -0.89
N GLY A 71 7.85 -2.82 -1.70
CA GLY A 71 7.33 -2.21 -2.91
C GLY A 71 7.64 -0.71 -2.96
N ARG A 72 7.90 -0.19 -4.18
CA ARG A 72 8.22 1.25 -4.38
C ARG A 72 7.47 1.87 -5.54
N SER A 73 6.28 1.35 -5.84
CA SER A 73 5.42 1.93 -6.87
C SER A 73 4.91 3.31 -6.46
N ASN A 74 4.57 4.15 -7.46
CA ASN A 74 4.02 5.48 -7.21
C ASN A 74 2.56 5.44 -6.73
N ILE A 75 1.89 4.30 -6.84
CA ILE A 75 0.47 4.14 -6.49
C ILE A 75 0.26 3.37 -5.18
N GLY A 76 1.25 2.61 -4.72
CA GLY A 76 1.16 1.79 -3.50
C GLY A 76 2.32 2.07 -2.54
N GLY A 77 3.51 1.55 -2.83
CA GLY A 77 4.62 1.55 -1.87
C GLY A 77 5.05 2.94 -1.37
N LYS A 78 5.39 3.87 -2.27
CA LYS A 78 5.82 5.22 -1.87
C LYS A 78 4.74 6.00 -1.11
N PRO A 79 3.48 6.08 -1.60
CA PRO A 79 2.43 6.76 -0.86
C PRO A 79 2.16 6.15 0.52
N THR A 80 2.16 4.82 0.62
CA THR A 80 2.01 4.13 1.91
C THR A 80 3.11 4.53 2.89
N ALA A 81 4.37 4.55 2.43
CA ALA A 81 5.47 4.98 3.27
C ALA A 81 5.30 6.42 3.76
N LEU A 82 4.90 7.35 2.89
CA LEU A 82 4.64 8.75 3.26
C LEU A 82 3.51 8.88 4.29
N VAL A 83 2.42 8.14 4.10
CA VAL A 83 1.30 8.12 5.05
C VAL A 83 1.74 7.59 6.42
N LEU A 84 2.51 6.51 6.47
CA LEU A 84 3.01 5.96 7.73
C LEU A 84 4.00 6.89 8.44
N ILE A 85 4.88 7.58 7.67
CA ILE A 85 5.77 8.62 8.22
C ILE A 85 4.96 9.76 8.83
N ARG A 86 3.89 10.23 8.19
CA ARG A 86 3.01 11.28 8.72
C ARG A 86 2.29 10.87 10.01
N HIS A 87 2.22 9.57 10.30
CA HIS A 87 1.67 9.01 11.54
C HIS A 87 2.77 8.52 12.50
N ASP A 88 3.97 9.12 12.42
CA ASP A 88 5.10 8.94 13.33
C ASP A 88 5.68 7.52 13.36
N ALA A 89 5.54 6.74 12.26
CA ALA A 89 6.27 5.49 12.10
C ALA A 89 7.71 5.72 11.61
N THR A 90 8.64 4.86 12.01
CA THR A 90 9.93 4.71 11.33
C THR A 90 9.75 3.80 10.14
N VAL A 91 10.02 4.26 8.91
CA VAL A 91 9.67 3.53 7.70
C VAL A 91 10.90 3.13 6.89
N THR A 92 10.96 1.85 6.52
CA THR A 92 11.91 1.32 5.55
C THR A 92 11.18 0.88 4.29
N ILE A 93 11.64 1.33 3.10
CA ILE A 93 11.10 0.88 1.81
C ILE A 93 12.05 -0.15 1.22
N CYS A 94 11.52 -1.34 0.92
CA CYS A 94 12.24 -2.43 0.25
C CYS A 94 11.79 -2.58 -1.21
N HIS A 95 12.68 -3.10 -2.05
CA HIS A 95 12.43 -3.29 -3.47
C HIS A 95 13.28 -4.42 -4.06
N SER A 96 13.19 -4.68 -5.36
CA SER A 96 13.88 -5.79 -6.04
C SER A 96 15.43 -5.78 -5.95
N HIS A 97 16.04 -4.66 -5.53
CA HIS A 97 17.48 -4.55 -5.31
C HIS A 97 17.85 -4.49 -3.82
N THR A 98 16.89 -4.68 -2.92
CA THR A 98 17.17 -4.75 -1.48
C THR A 98 17.91 -6.05 -1.17
N GLN A 99 19.06 -5.91 -0.52
CA GLN A 99 19.82 -7.06 -0.01
C GLN A 99 19.20 -7.53 1.29
N ASP A 100 19.22 -8.85 1.51
CA ASP A 100 18.69 -9.51 2.70
C ASP A 100 17.28 -9.01 3.11
N LEU A 101 16.34 -9.11 2.18
CA LEU A 101 14.96 -8.68 2.40
C LEU A 101 14.37 -9.33 3.66
N ALA A 102 14.67 -10.61 3.89
CA ALA A 102 14.14 -11.36 5.01
C ALA A 102 14.59 -10.78 6.37
N ALA A 103 15.84 -10.34 6.51
CA ALA A 103 16.30 -9.70 7.74
C ALA A 103 15.56 -8.39 8.01
N ILE A 104 15.29 -7.61 6.96
CA ILE A 104 14.59 -6.33 7.11
C ILE A 104 13.11 -6.57 7.45
N THR A 105 12.43 -7.47 6.75
CA THR A 105 11.00 -7.74 7.00
C THR A 105 10.76 -8.37 8.37
N ARG A 106 11.68 -9.20 8.89
CA ARG A 106 11.62 -9.72 10.26
C ARG A 106 11.75 -8.65 11.35
N SER A 107 12.21 -7.45 11.04
CA SER A 107 12.27 -6.36 12.02
C SER A 107 10.98 -5.55 12.11
N ALA A 108 10.03 -5.76 11.19
CA ALA A 108 8.83 -4.97 11.07
C ALA A 108 7.80 -5.26 12.17
N ASP A 109 7.29 -4.21 12.82
CA ASP A 109 6.06 -4.26 13.60
C ASP A 109 4.84 -4.20 12.68
N ILE A 110 4.94 -3.39 11.61
CA ILE A 110 3.95 -3.27 10.54
C ILE A 110 4.65 -3.60 9.22
N LEU A 111 4.19 -4.63 8.54
CA LEU A 111 4.69 -5.05 7.23
C LEU A 111 3.62 -4.83 6.17
N VAL A 112 3.92 -3.98 5.18
CA VAL A 112 3.05 -3.77 4.01
C VAL A 112 3.72 -4.36 2.79
N VAL A 113 2.98 -5.18 2.03
CA VAL A 113 3.51 -5.87 0.84
C VAL A 113 2.71 -5.46 -0.39
N SER A 114 3.40 -4.95 -1.43
CA SER A 114 2.80 -4.49 -2.68
C SER A 114 3.82 -4.61 -3.83
N ILE A 115 4.12 -5.84 -4.26
CA ILE A 115 5.16 -6.13 -5.25
C ILE A 115 4.66 -6.90 -6.48
N GLY A 116 3.43 -7.45 -6.44
CA GLY A 116 2.86 -8.22 -7.53
C GLY A 116 3.59 -9.55 -7.75
N ARG A 117 4.01 -10.21 -6.68
CA ARG A 117 4.65 -11.52 -6.70
C ARG A 117 3.93 -12.45 -5.72
N PRO A 118 3.20 -13.45 -6.23
CA PRO A 118 2.38 -14.30 -5.39
C PRO A 118 3.20 -15.06 -4.34
N ALA A 119 2.67 -15.08 -3.10
CA ALA A 119 3.21 -15.84 -1.97
C ALA A 119 4.73 -15.69 -1.75
N SER A 120 5.28 -14.50 -2.02
CA SER A 120 6.72 -14.24 -1.95
C SER A 120 7.21 -13.85 -0.55
N ILE A 121 6.30 -13.49 0.35
CA ILE A 121 6.60 -13.26 1.78
C ILE A 121 6.07 -14.45 2.57
N THR A 122 6.98 -15.18 3.17
CA THR A 122 6.73 -16.42 3.91
C THR A 122 6.91 -16.21 5.42
N ALA A 123 6.48 -17.16 6.25
CA ALA A 123 6.52 -17.06 7.71
C ALA A 123 7.91 -16.72 8.27
N ASP A 124 8.97 -17.29 7.70
CA ASP A 124 10.35 -17.04 8.12
C ASP A 124 10.84 -15.62 7.84
N MET A 125 10.09 -14.85 7.03
CA MET A 125 10.35 -13.44 6.71
C MET A 125 9.54 -12.47 7.56
N VAL A 126 8.69 -12.93 8.46
CA VAL A 126 7.77 -12.10 9.27
C VAL A 126 8.14 -12.20 10.75
N LYS A 127 8.13 -11.06 11.43
CA LYS A 127 8.29 -11.00 12.88
C LYS A 127 7.09 -11.62 13.58
N PRO A 128 7.25 -12.55 14.53
CA PRO A 128 6.13 -13.03 15.33
C PRO A 128 5.35 -11.87 15.98
N GLY A 129 4.03 -11.87 15.82
CA GLY A 129 3.16 -10.83 16.32
C GLY A 129 3.10 -9.56 15.45
N ALA A 130 3.74 -9.52 14.29
CA ALA A 130 3.63 -8.40 13.36
C ALA A 130 2.23 -8.23 12.79
N VAL A 131 1.92 -7.00 12.42
CA VAL A 131 0.75 -6.64 11.60
C VAL A 131 1.16 -6.72 10.13
N VAL A 132 0.47 -7.52 9.33
CA VAL A 132 0.79 -7.74 7.92
C VAL A 132 -0.37 -7.30 7.02
N LEU A 133 -0.10 -6.37 6.11
CA LEU A 133 -1.07 -5.81 5.17
C LEU A 133 -0.64 -6.18 3.75
N ASP A 134 -1.38 -7.09 3.13
CA ASP A 134 -1.12 -7.59 1.78
C ASP A 134 -1.94 -6.80 0.76
N ALA A 135 -1.27 -5.96 -0.04
CA ALA A 135 -1.85 -5.20 -1.14
C ALA A 135 -1.55 -5.85 -2.52
N GLY A 136 -1.05 -7.07 -2.53
CA GLY A 136 -0.81 -7.84 -3.74
C GLY A 136 -2.11 -8.28 -4.41
N ILE A 137 -2.15 -8.23 -5.74
CA ILE A 137 -3.26 -8.73 -6.56
C ILE A 137 -2.67 -9.51 -7.72
N ASN A 138 -2.66 -10.84 -7.59
CA ASN A 138 -2.07 -11.73 -8.59
C ASN A 138 -3.13 -12.69 -9.14
N PRO A 139 -3.60 -12.52 -10.38
CA PRO A 139 -4.52 -13.46 -10.99
C PRO A 139 -3.77 -14.75 -11.42
N ILE A 140 -4.11 -15.87 -10.80
CA ILE A 140 -3.51 -17.20 -11.09
C ILE A 140 -4.63 -18.22 -11.19
N GLY A 141 -4.73 -18.88 -12.35
CA GLY A 141 -5.70 -19.99 -12.54
C GLY A 141 -7.15 -19.60 -12.26
N GLY A 142 -7.55 -18.37 -12.58
CA GLY A 142 -8.92 -17.88 -12.33
C GLY A 142 -9.19 -17.46 -10.88
N LYS A 143 -8.19 -17.52 -10.00
CA LYS A 143 -8.24 -17.02 -8.61
C LYS A 143 -7.34 -15.81 -8.46
N VAL A 144 -7.61 -15.01 -7.44
CA VAL A 144 -6.74 -13.90 -7.03
C VAL A 144 -6.00 -14.34 -5.76
N VAL A 145 -4.68 -14.17 -5.76
CA VAL A 145 -3.82 -14.46 -4.59
C VAL A 145 -2.98 -13.23 -4.25
N GLY A 146 -2.60 -13.11 -2.99
CA GLY A 146 -1.77 -12.03 -2.49
C GLY A 146 -0.27 -12.24 -2.74
N ASP A 147 0.51 -11.27 -2.30
CA ASP A 147 1.98 -11.32 -2.28
C ASP A 147 2.51 -12.09 -1.07
N VAL A 148 1.69 -12.27 -0.04
CA VAL A 148 2.02 -12.98 1.20
C VAL A 148 1.52 -14.43 1.13
N ASP A 149 2.31 -15.38 1.58
CA ASP A 149 1.87 -16.75 1.83
C ASP A 149 0.95 -16.76 3.06
N PHE A 150 -0.35 -16.58 2.79
CA PHE A 150 -1.38 -16.41 3.81
C PHE A 150 -1.38 -17.56 4.82
N GLU A 151 -1.28 -18.81 4.34
CA GLU A 151 -1.41 -19.99 5.20
C GLU A 151 -0.25 -20.11 6.20
N SER A 152 0.97 -19.78 5.78
CA SER A 152 2.13 -19.83 6.67
C SER A 152 2.20 -18.61 7.61
N VAL A 153 1.82 -17.42 7.13
CA VAL A 153 1.95 -16.17 7.89
C VAL A 153 0.83 -15.98 8.91
N LYS A 154 -0.37 -16.50 8.67
CA LYS A 154 -1.52 -16.38 9.60
C LYS A 154 -1.24 -16.97 10.98
N GLU A 155 -0.35 -17.96 11.07
CA GLU A 155 -0.02 -18.63 12.34
C GLU A 155 0.90 -17.78 13.23
N ILE A 156 1.58 -16.77 12.67
CA ILE A 156 2.57 -15.95 13.40
C ILE A 156 2.24 -14.48 13.48
N ALA A 157 1.48 -13.94 12.53
CA ALA A 157 1.04 -12.55 12.52
C ALA A 157 -0.06 -12.32 13.55
N SER A 158 -0.06 -11.14 14.21
CA SER A 158 -1.18 -10.73 15.08
C SER A 158 -2.38 -10.21 14.29
N PHE A 159 -2.13 -9.74 13.08
CA PHE A 159 -3.12 -9.24 12.14
C PHE A 159 -2.63 -9.51 10.71
N LEU A 160 -3.49 -10.04 9.86
CA LEU A 160 -3.16 -10.31 8.47
C LEU A 160 -4.39 -10.07 7.58
N THR A 161 -4.23 -9.23 6.55
CA THR A 161 -5.31 -9.02 5.58
C THR A 161 -5.32 -10.15 4.55
N PRO A 162 -6.50 -10.78 4.29
CA PRO A 162 -6.61 -11.82 3.27
C PRO A 162 -6.61 -11.25 1.85
N VAL A 163 -6.23 -12.07 0.89
CA VAL A 163 -6.42 -11.79 -0.54
C VAL A 163 -7.02 -13.04 -1.20
N PRO A 164 -8.25 -12.95 -1.74
CA PRO A 164 -9.16 -11.78 -1.82
C PRO A 164 -9.89 -11.46 -0.51
N GLY A 165 -10.53 -10.30 -0.48
CA GLY A 165 -11.45 -9.91 0.61
C GLY A 165 -10.84 -8.97 1.66
N GLY A 166 -9.54 -8.65 1.59
CA GLY A 166 -8.88 -7.67 2.45
C GLY A 166 -8.95 -6.24 1.90
N LEU A 167 -7.80 -5.69 1.52
CA LEU A 167 -7.69 -4.28 1.09
C LEU A 167 -8.40 -3.97 -0.24
N GLY A 168 -8.46 -4.92 -1.17
CA GLY A 168 -8.99 -4.70 -2.53
C GLY A 168 -10.40 -4.09 -2.57
N PRO A 169 -11.42 -4.67 -1.93
CA PRO A 169 -12.77 -4.09 -1.90
C PRO A 169 -12.81 -2.67 -1.33
N LEU A 170 -11.97 -2.39 -0.33
CA LEU A 170 -11.93 -1.08 0.34
C LEU A 170 -11.33 0.01 -0.55
N THR A 171 -10.44 -0.33 -1.49
CA THR A 171 -9.87 0.67 -2.43
C THR A 171 -10.95 1.29 -3.31
N HIS A 172 -11.95 0.52 -3.73
CA HIS A 172 -13.09 1.05 -4.50
C HIS A 172 -13.95 2.00 -3.67
N LEU A 173 -14.23 1.62 -2.41
CA LEU A 173 -14.97 2.49 -1.48
C LEU A 173 -14.21 3.79 -1.21
N MET A 174 -12.88 3.71 -1.08
CA MET A 174 -12.05 4.88 -0.87
C MET A 174 -12.09 5.85 -2.07
N LEU A 175 -12.05 5.34 -3.30
CA LEU A 175 -12.22 6.18 -4.50
C LEU A 175 -13.58 6.88 -4.55
N ILE A 176 -14.65 6.20 -4.14
CA ILE A 176 -15.98 6.82 -4.01
C ILE A 176 -15.95 7.93 -2.94
N ARG A 177 -15.38 7.63 -1.76
CA ARG A 177 -15.21 8.61 -0.68
C ARG A 177 -14.45 9.86 -1.16
N HIS A 178 -13.32 9.70 -1.81
CA HIS A 178 -12.53 10.81 -2.36
C HIS A 178 -13.32 11.65 -3.37
N THR A 179 -14.13 10.99 -4.19
CA THR A 179 -14.96 11.69 -5.19
C THR A 179 -16.05 12.55 -4.53
N LEU A 180 -16.58 12.10 -3.39
CA LEU A 180 -17.66 12.80 -2.68
C LEU A 180 -17.16 13.86 -1.72
N MET A 181 -16.03 13.62 -1.03
CA MET A 181 -15.58 14.43 0.10
C MET A 181 -14.41 15.38 -0.26
N GLY A 182 -13.73 15.14 -1.37
CA GLY A 182 -12.54 15.92 -1.75
C GLY A 182 -11.25 15.47 -1.04
N PRO A 183 -10.15 16.24 -1.21
CA PRO A 183 -8.83 15.95 -0.62
C PRO A 183 -8.85 16.12 0.90
N GLN A 184 -7.97 15.38 1.58
CA GLN A 184 -7.78 15.38 3.04
C GLN A 184 -6.46 15.98 3.45
#